data_136649e654cfbaf1862d59128bc5d364
#
_entry.id   136649e654cfbaf1862d59128bc5d364
#
_cell.length_a   1.000
_cell.length_b   1.000
_cell.length_c   1.000
_cell.angle_alpha   90.00
_cell.angle_beta   90.00
_cell.angle_gamma   90.00
#
_symmetry.space_group_name_H-M   'P 1'
#
loop_
_entity.id
_entity.type
_entity.pdbx_description
1 polymer ?
#
loop_
_entity_poly.entity_id
_entity_poly.type
_entity_poly.pdbx_seq_one_letter_code
_entity_poly.pdbx_strand_id
1 'polypeptide(L)'
;MGDDALATRFERADDADRAASPRLYAKSMEDLLTARAHNPAPTTVPPPIAALAGNIGERHVLVFVGLPLRGKRTIALRLTRYLRFFHGARCRAFDVAYAGHRGDAATSSLVNNLRDFLRSGDAITDVCTEYGIEAKEASAKHVDSGRVAVVYSSDASATFYETWSGTSKERRRAILKELEDLERDLDSTGPRRMKVKTIFIETTLTREELVEEVLAQRVARDARNGRVREDEIEAAKESWRRRLDEYRKLYVTLQEDGSEDDLSYIKLYNYGERVQTNKMRAYLPQRIVQFLTATHPTAHKIYLCRHGESEYNVTGRLGGNSGITAKGVAFSEILSRFALEKICGMERRDDDGDDGEGRWCETPRTVRARLWTSSLLRTIATAANIEHPTVHNGEWEQMSPRVYRNIDEIFAGDCEGMTPEEIVEKNPQAAYLRSMDKIGYRYPRGESYFDLISRLEPCIQEMESYTEPVLIVSHQAILRLIFAYLTGCARERAPGMNTFSQNVIYEITLDASCEDLITEDVDRFPSYVVAHDFRDAVAALAVVDDPDERRRFVRDLGLDAARASS
;
A
#
# COMPACT_ATOMS: atom_id res chain seq x y z
N MET A 1 20.14 56.66 7.88
CA MET A 1 21.46 55.99 7.90
C MET A 1 21.32 54.62 8.57
N GLY A 2 20.55 53.75 8.03
CA GLY A 2 20.32 52.43 8.63
C GLY A 2 20.13 51.28 7.63
N ASP A 3 19.62 51.61 6.45
CA ASP A 3 19.21 50.57 5.49
C ASP A 3 20.33 50.18 4.51
N ASP A 4 21.26 51.09 4.18
CA ASP A 4 22.38 50.78 3.28
C ASP A 4 23.45 49.86 3.90
N ALA A 5 23.57 49.82 5.23
CA ALA A 5 24.54 48.97 5.91
C ALA A 5 24.09 47.51 6.00
N LEU A 6 22.78 47.27 5.94
CA LEU A 6 22.20 45.91 5.91
C LEU A 6 22.23 45.32 4.49
N ALA A 7 21.93 46.13 3.47
CA ALA A 7 22.01 45.71 2.08
C ALA A 7 23.44 45.34 1.66
N THR A 8 24.45 46.16 2.03
CA THR A 8 25.86 45.85 1.77
C THR A 8 26.40 44.66 2.55
N ARG A 9 25.77 44.28 3.66
CA ARG A 9 26.15 43.09 4.44
C ARG A 9 25.56 41.81 3.84
N PHE A 10 24.37 41.92 3.25
CA PHE A 10 23.76 40.80 2.50
C PHE A 10 24.46 40.59 1.15
N GLU A 11 24.78 41.63 0.42
CA GLU A 11 25.55 41.53 -0.84
C GLU A 11 26.97 40.98 -0.63
N ARG A 12 27.66 41.34 0.48
CA ARG A 12 28.97 40.76 0.81
C ARG A 12 28.92 39.32 1.31
N ALA A 13 27.84 38.92 1.95
CA ALA A 13 27.62 37.53 2.32
C ALA A 13 27.33 36.67 1.08
N ASP A 14 26.54 37.19 0.14
CA ASP A 14 26.21 36.51 -1.12
C ASP A 14 27.45 36.33 -2.03
N ASP A 15 28.37 37.31 -2.10
CA ASP A 15 29.57 37.20 -2.91
C ASP A 15 30.65 36.31 -2.29
N ALA A 16 30.76 36.24 -0.97
CA ALA A 16 31.62 35.30 -0.27
C ALA A 16 31.07 33.87 -0.35
N ASP A 17 29.75 33.69 -0.23
CA ASP A 17 29.07 32.43 -0.43
C ASP A 17 29.05 32.00 -1.91
N ARG A 18 28.94 32.92 -2.87
CA ARG A 18 29.08 32.62 -4.31
C ARG A 18 30.50 32.21 -4.71
N ALA A 19 31.55 32.72 -4.05
CA ALA A 19 32.93 32.29 -4.31
C ALA A 19 33.30 30.97 -3.63
N ALA A 20 32.73 30.67 -2.47
CA ALA A 20 32.89 29.39 -1.74
C ALA A 20 31.82 28.37 -2.13
N SER A 21 30.64 28.82 -2.49
CA SER A 21 29.45 28.03 -2.79
C SER A 21 29.60 27.08 -3.97
N PRO A 22 30.19 27.37 -5.14
CA PRO A 22 30.30 26.40 -6.21
C PRO A 22 31.14 25.18 -5.86
N ARG A 23 32.16 25.36 -5.01
CA ARG A 23 33.00 24.23 -4.56
C ARG A 23 32.39 23.46 -3.39
N LEU A 24 31.78 24.17 -2.44
CA LEU A 24 30.97 23.53 -1.39
C LEU A 24 29.72 22.90 -1.96
N TYR A 25 29.09 23.52 -2.94
CA TYR A 25 27.91 23.01 -3.62
C TYR A 25 28.26 21.86 -4.58
N ALA A 26 29.37 21.98 -5.33
CA ALA A 26 29.87 20.86 -6.16
C ALA A 26 30.36 19.71 -5.28
N LYS A 27 31.00 19.98 -4.15
CA LYS A 27 31.44 18.95 -3.21
C LYS A 27 30.26 18.36 -2.45
N SER A 28 29.29 19.16 -2.04
CA SER A 28 28.03 18.64 -1.47
C SER A 28 27.15 17.93 -2.50
N MET A 29 27.25 18.31 -3.78
CA MET A 29 26.60 17.60 -4.88
C MET A 29 27.25 16.27 -5.21
N GLU A 30 28.59 16.27 -5.26
CA GLU A 30 29.35 15.03 -5.44
C GLU A 30 29.16 14.12 -4.21
N ASP A 31 29.13 14.71 -3.01
CA ASP A 31 28.81 14.03 -1.76
C ASP A 31 27.32 13.60 -1.72
N LEU A 32 26.39 14.37 -2.26
CA LEU A 32 24.96 13.99 -2.41
C LEU A 32 24.75 12.95 -3.50
N LEU A 33 25.43 13.06 -4.63
CA LEU A 33 25.40 12.05 -5.68
C LEU A 33 26.08 10.75 -5.21
N THR A 34 27.18 10.89 -4.49
CA THR A 34 27.91 9.78 -3.87
C THR A 34 27.09 9.19 -2.71
N ALA A 35 26.48 10.04 -1.88
CA ALA A 35 25.57 9.62 -0.83
C ALA A 35 24.27 9.00 -1.38
N ARG A 36 23.79 9.47 -2.54
CA ARG A 36 22.62 8.89 -3.23
C ARG A 36 22.97 7.57 -3.89
N ALA A 37 24.19 7.41 -4.41
CA ALA A 37 24.72 6.14 -4.86
C ALA A 37 24.87 5.13 -3.71
N HIS A 38 25.10 5.62 -2.48
CA HIS A 38 25.36 4.81 -1.29
C HIS A 38 24.18 4.79 -0.30
N ASN A 39 23.23 5.73 -0.42
CA ASN A 39 22.01 5.79 0.37
C ASN A 39 20.86 6.32 -0.50
N PRO A 40 20.06 5.45 -1.13
CA PRO A 40 18.99 5.84 -2.05
C PRO A 40 17.84 6.62 -1.40
N ALA A 41 17.87 6.81 -0.09
CA ALA A 41 17.02 7.75 0.63
C ALA A 41 17.88 8.80 1.34
N PRO A 42 18.65 9.64 0.63
CA PRO A 42 19.35 10.75 1.25
C PRO A 42 18.35 11.83 1.60
N THR A 43 17.56 11.58 2.59
CA THR A 43 16.62 12.55 3.07
C THR A 43 17.39 13.47 4.01
N THR A 44 17.57 14.69 3.62
CA THR A 44 17.97 15.77 4.53
C THR A 44 16.96 15.91 5.68
N VAL A 45 15.75 15.38 5.49
CA VAL A 45 14.75 15.20 6.52
C VAL A 45 14.43 13.71 6.57
N PRO A 46 14.91 12.97 7.57
CA PRO A 46 14.48 11.59 7.77
C PRO A 46 12.94 11.58 7.86
N PRO A 47 12.27 10.62 7.23
CA PRO A 47 10.84 10.50 7.37
C PRO A 47 10.52 10.49 8.87
N PRO A 48 9.59 11.33 9.34
CA PRO A 48 9.29 11.46 10.77
C PRO A 48 9.00 10.12 11.42
N ILE A 49 8.53 9.17 10.65
CA ILE A 49 8.13 7.83 11.09
C ILE A 49 9.31 6.84 11.03
N ALA A 50 10.18 6.90 10.03
CA ALA A 50 11.31 5.97 9.96
C ALA A 50 12.31 6.16 11.13
N ALA A 51 12.47 7.40 11.60
CA ALA A 51 13.23 7.68 12.81
C ALA A 51 12.61 7.06 14.07
N LEU A 52 11.30 6.82 14.08
CA LEU A 52 10.57 6.24 15.19
C LEU A 52 10.45 4.70 15.08
N ALA A 53 10.44 4.16 13.88
CA ALA A 53 10.39 2.72 13.64
C ALA A 53 11.74 2.03 13.92
N GLY A 54 12.82 2.77 13.81
CA GLY A 54 14.16 2.28 14.07
C GLY A 54 14.53 2.46 15.53
N ASN A 55 14.06 1.62 16.44
CA ASN A 55 14.78 1.44 17.67
C ASN A 55 16.15 0.84 17.30
N ILE A 56 17.17 1.66 17.43
CA ILE A 56 18.56 1.28 17.13
C ILE A 56 18.85 -0.04 17.85
N GLY A 57 19.09 -1.11 17.08
CA GLY A 57 19.40 -2.43 17.60
C GLY A 57 18.22 -3.35 17.93
N GLU A 58 16.95 -2.92 17.76
CA GLU A 58 15.83 -3.84 17.91
C GLU A 58 15.54 -4.63 16.61
N ARG A 59 15.38 -5.93 16.77
CA ARG A 59 14.95 -6.86 15.72
C ARG A 59 13.62 -7.48 16.14
N HIS A 60 12.70 -7.61 15.21
CA HIS A 60 11.42 -8.22 15.48
C HIS A 60 11.24 -9.47 14.63
N VAL A 61 10.76 -10.55 15.23
CA VAL A 61 10.33 -11.76 14.54
C VAL A 61 8.85 -11.97 14.85
N LEU A 62 8.02 -11.80 13.82
CA LEU A 62 6.59 -12.00 13.89
C LEU A 62 6.28 -13.41 13.41
N VAL A 63 5.74 -14.26 14.26
CA VAL A 63 5.45 -15.66 13.94
C VAL A 63 3.96 -15.87 13.87
N PHE A 64 3.44 -16.09 12.66
CA PHE A 64 2.04 -16.41 12.45
C PHE A 64 1.74 -17.85 12.82
N VAL A 65 0.84 -18.04 13.76
CA VAL A 65 0.37 -19.32 14.25
C VAL A 65 -1.14 -19.47 13.97
N GLY A 66 -1.65 -20.68 14.08
CA GLY A 66 -3.07 -20.97 13.84
C GLY A 66 -3.29 -22.08 12.82
N LEU A 67 -4.53 -22.55 12.76
CA LEU A 67 -4.96 -23.58 11.81
C LEU A 67 -4.74 -23.14 10.34
N PRO A 68 -4.63 -24.07 9.40
CA PRO A 68 -4.72 -23.75 7.97
C PRO A 68 -6.04 -23.04 7.62
N LEU A 69 -6.07 -22.37 6.49
CA LEU A 69 -7.25 -21.62 6.00
C LEU A 69 -7.73 -20.53 6.99
N ARG A 70 -6.79 -19.80 7.58
CA ARG A 70 -7.07 -18.67 8.49
C ARG A 70 -6.47 -17.36 7.98
N GLY A 71 -6.16 -17.26 6.68
CA GLY A 71 -5.66 -16.04 6.06
C GLY A 71 -4.22 -15.66 6.45
N LYS A 72 -3.47 -16.52 7.15
CA LYS A 72 -2.12 -16.20 7.67
C LYS A 72 -1.19 -15.60 6.62
N ARG A 73 -1.10 -16.23 5.43
CA ARG A 73 -0.24 -15.78 4.34
C ARG A 73 -0.62 -14.36 3.88
N THR A 74 -1.89 -14.15 3.54
CA THR A 74 -2.44 -12.87 3.09
C THR A 74 -2.15 -11.76 4.10
N ILE A 75 -2.47 -12.00 5.38
CA ILE A 75 -2.25 -11.02 6.44
C ILE A 75 -0.74 -10.76 6.65
N ALA A 76 0.10 -11.80 6.61
CA ALA A 76 1.54 -11.67 6.75
C ALA A 76 2.17 -10.81 5.64
N LEU A 77 1.76 -11.04 4.39
CA LEU A 77 2.26 -10.27 3.24
C LEU A 77 1.76 -8.82 3.26
N ARG A 78 0.47 -8.59 3.59
CA ARG A 78 -0.07 -7.23 3.75
C ARG A 78 0.62 -6.48 4.90
N LEU A 79 0.86 -7.14 6.03
CA LEU A 79 1.61 -6.55 7.15
C LEU A 79 3.05 -6.21 6.75
N THR A 80 3.73 -7.10 6.01
CA THR A 80 5.08 -6.85 5.50
C THR A 80 5.10 -5.60 4.61
N ARG A 81 4.15 -5.49 3.68
CA ARG A 81 3.97 -4.34 2.80
C ARG A 81 3.73 -3.05 3.59
N TYR A 82 2.81 -3.08 4.55
CA TYR A 82 2.48 -1.94 5.41
C TYR A 82 3.70 -1.44 6.20
N LEU A 83 4.44 -2.34 6.84
CA LEU A 83 5.62 -1.99 7.64
C LEU A 83 6.76 -1.41 6.78
N ARG A 84 6.96 -1.95 5.57
CA ARG A 84 7.93 -1.41 4.62
C ARG A 84 7.56 -0.01 4.15
N PHE A 85 6.31 0.18 3.76
CA PHE A 85 5.86 1.41 3.13
C PHE A 85 5.73 2.56 4.12
N PHE A 86 4.96 2.38 5.20
CA PHE A 86 4.67 3.46 6.15
C PHE A 86 5.77 3.68 7.18
N HIS A 87 6.37 2.61 7.67
CA HIS A 87 7.35 2.70 8.77
C HIS A 87 8.80 2.60 8.30
N GLY A 88 9.05 2.36 7.00
CA GLY A 88 10.40 2.22 6.47
C GLY A 88 11.17 1.08 7.12
N ALA A 89 10.48 0.15 7.76
CA ALA A 89 11.10 -1.01 8.35
C ALA A 89 11.63 -1.94 7.26
N ARG A 90 12.84 -2.46 7.43
CA ARG A 90 13.31 -3.55 6.60
C ARG A 90 12.55 -4.81 7.00
N CYS A 91 11.55 -5.14 6.21
CA CYS A 91 10.66 -6.24 6.51
C CYS A 91 10.75 -7.30 5.41
N ARG A 92 10.86 -8.56 5.81
CA ARG A 92 10.86 -9.71 4.89
C ARG A 92 9.94 -10.80 5.39
N ALA A 93 9.15 -11.34 4.48
CA ALA A 93 8.27 -12.47 4.75
C ALA A 93 9.02 -13.79 4.46
N PHE A 94 8.84 -14.76 5.34
CA PHE A 94 9.45 -16.10 5.27
C PHE A 94 8.35 -17.15 5.35
N ASP A 95 8.17 -17.92 4.28
CA ASP A 95 7.26 -19.06 4.28
C ASP A 95 7.99 -20.31 4.75
N VAL A 96 7.51 -20.92 5.82
CA VAL A 96 8.04 -22.18 6.35
C VAL A 96 8.02 -23.31 5.31
N ALA A 97 7.05 -23.30 4.41
CA ALA A 97 6.92 -24.32 3.35
C ALA A 97 7.98 -24.20 2.25
N TYR A 98 8.53 -23.01 2.06
CA TYR A 98 9.48 -22.72 0.96
C TYR A 98 10.94 -22.95 1.32
N ALA A 99 11.23 -23.37 2.54
CA ALA A 99 12.60 -23.66 2.98
C ALA A 99 13.28 -24.86 2.21
N GLY A 100 12.61 -25.39 1.19
CA GLY A 100 13.17 -26.34 0.21
C GLY A 100 13.45 -27.76 0.73
N HIS A 101 13.25 -27.97 2.04
CA HIS A 101 13.55 -29.23 2.72
C HIS A 101 12.39 -29.60 3.65
N ARG A 102 12.27 -30.85 4.02
CA ARG A 102 11.31 -31.35 5.01
C ARG A 102 12.03 -31.73 6.30
N GLY A 103 11.38 -31.51 7.45
CA GLY A 103 11.90 -31.85 8.77
C GLY A 103 13.02 -30.91 9.24
N ASP A 104 14.00 -31.45 9.97
CA ASP A 104 15.09 -30.67 10.59
C ASP A 104 15.91 -29.83 9.60
N ALA A 105 16.04 -30.30 8.35
CA ALA A 105 16.74 -29.56 7.31
C ALA A 105 15.99 -28.27 6.89
N ALA A 106 14.65 -28.29 6.89
CA ALA A 106 13.82 -27.11 6.60
C ALA A 106 13.94 -26.07 7.71
N THR A 107 13.86 -26.51 8.96
CA THR A 107 14.04 -25.68 10.14
C THR A 107 15.43 -25.02 10.14
N SER A 108 16.48 -25.78 9.87
CA SER A 108 17.87 -25.27 9.81
C SER A 108 18.04 -24.23 8.69
N SER A 109 17.43 -24.44 7.52
CA SER A 109 17.44 -23.49 6.41
C SER A 109 16.71 -22.19 6.77
N LEU A 110 15.52 -22.28 7.38
CA LEU A 110 14.77 -21.11 7.82
C LEU A 110 15.55 -20.29 8.86
N VAL A 111 16.11 -20.95 9.88
CA VAL A 111 16.91 -20.29 10.93
C VAL A 111 18.14 -19.61 10.35
N ASN A 112 18.83 -20.24 9.38
CA ASN A 112 19.96 -19.62 8.70
C ASN A 112 19.52 -18.38 7.89
N ASN A 113 18.43 -18.47 7.14
CA ASN A 113 17.89 -17.33 6.40
C ASN A 113 17.46 -16.18 7.32
N LEU A 114 16.85 -16.50 8.47
CA LEU A 114 16.52 -15.52 9.51
C LEU A 114 17.76 -14.87 10.09
N ARG A 115 18.79 -15.69 10.41
CA ARG A 115 20.08 -15.22 10.91
C ARG A 115 20.73 -14.24 9.95
N ASP A 116 20.83 -14.60 8.68
CA ASP A 116 21.43 -13.76 7.65
C ASP A 116 20.66 -12.45 7.49
N PHE A 117 19.33 -12.51 7.45
CA PHE A 117 18.48 -11.34 7.38
C PHE A 117 18.61 -10.45 8.61
N LEU A 118 18.62 -11.01 9.82
CA LEU A 118 18.72 -10.24 11.07
C LEU A 118 20.13 -9.74 11.34
N ARG A 119 21.17 -10.46 10.88
CA ARG A 119 22.58 -10.09 11.04
C ARG A 119 23.00 -8.99 10.10
N SER A 120 22.52 -8.95 8.87
CA SER A 120 23.01 -8.03 7.86
C SER A 120 23.00 -6.60 8.40
N GLY A 121 24.22 -6.14 8.76
CA GLY A 121 24.45 -4.90 9.50
C GLY A 121 24.52 -3.67 8.62
N ASP A 122 24.79 -3.86 7.33
CA ASP A 122 24.98 -2.77 6.40
C ASP A 122 23.67 -2.40 5.72
N ALA A 123 22.97 -1.48 6.39
CA ALA A 123 21.82 -0.79 5.85
C ALA A 123 22.06 -0.27 4.41
N ILE A 124 23.30 0.01 4.07
CA ILE A 124 23.73 0.57 2.80
C ILE A 124 23.92 -0.51 1.75
N THR A 125 24.56 -1.62 2.09
CA THR A 125 24.86 -2.69 1.13
C THR A 125 23.57 -3.33 0.59
N ASP A 126 22.59 -3.59 1.46
CA ASP A 126 21.33 -4.20 1.05
C ASP A 126 20.51 -3.26 0.17
N VAL A 127 20.49 -1.96 0.50
CA VAL A 127 19.80 -0.95 -0.30
C VAL A 127 20.51 -0.75 -1.62
N CYS A 128 21.85 -0.71 -1.63
CA CYS A 128 22.61 -0.62 -2.87
C CYS A 128 22.38 -1.85 -3.76
N THR A 129 22.31 -3.05 -3.19
CA THR A 129 21.99 -4.28 -3.93
C THR A 129 20.56 -4.28 -4.43
N GLU A 130 19.59 -3.84 -3.62
CA GLU A 130 18.18 -3.72 -4.00
C GLU A 130 17.97 -2.70 -5.15
N TYR A 131 18.81 -1.67 -5.24
CA TYR A 131 18.75 -0.64 -6.29
C TYR A 131 19.85 -0.76 -7.37
N GLY A 132 20.63 -1.83 -7.37
CA GLY A 132 21.70 -2.07 -8.37
C GLY A 132 22.85 -1.06 -8.29
N ILE A 133 23.10 -0.47 -7.13
CA ILE A 133 24.14 0.53 -6.90
C ILE A 133 25.35 -0.15 -6.23
N GLU A 134 26.56 0.02 -6.79
CA GLU A 134 27.79 -0.49 -6.17
C GLU A 134 28.13 0.26 -4.88
N ALA A 135 28.19 -0.45 -3.76
CA ALA A 135 28.57 0.10 -2.48
C ALA A 135 30.09 0.35 -2.44
N LYS A 136 30.52 1.60 -2.54
CA LYS A 136 31.86 2.01 -2.09
C LYS A 136 31.78 2.36 -0.61
N GLU A 137 32.75 1.87 0.16
CA GLU A 137 32.86 1.96 1.61
C GLU A 137 32.26 3.22 2.21
N ALA A 138 31.07 3.11 2.77
CA ALA A 138 30.40 4.19 3.46
C ALA A 138 30.64 4.10 4.96
N SER A 139 31.08 5.19 5.51
CA SER A 139 31.38 5.39 6.92
C SER A 139 30.25 4.93 7.85
N ALA A 140 30.59 4.14 8.85
CA ALA A 140 29.76 3.42 9.83
C ALA A 140 28.88 4.28 10.77
N LYS A 141 28.33 5.39 10.31
CA LYS A 141 27.50 6.29 11.14
C LYS A 141 26.00 6.27 10.82
N HIS A 142 25.51 5.28 10.11
CA HIS A 142 24.11 5.26 9.68
C HIS A 142 23.24 4.55 10.71
N VAL A 143 22.10 5.18 10.99
CA VAL A 143 21.04 4.68 11.85
C VAL A 143 20.50 3.39 11.23
N ASP A 144 20.72 2.26 11.91
CA ASP A 144 20.19 0.97 11.52
C ASP A 144 18.65 1.00 11.61
N SER A 145 18.00 0.96 10.46
CA SER A 145 16.55 0.80 10.41
C SER A 145 16.19 -0.56 10.99
N GLY A 146 15.25 -0.61 11.93
CA GLY A 146 14.81 -1.86 12.55
C GLY A 146 14.44 -2.92 11.53
N ARG A 147 14.80 -4.17 11.77
CA ARG A 147 14.48 -5.30 10.90
C ARG A 147 13.31 -6.09 11.44
N VAL A 148 12.39 -6.46 10.56
CA VAL A 148 11.20 -7.23 10.91
C VAL A 148 11.10 -8.46 10.03
N ALA A 149 11.31 -9.63 10.60
CA ALA A 149 11.07 -10.90 9.93
C ALA A 149 9.62 -11.34 10.19
N VAL A 150 8.88 -11.61 9.15
CA VAL A 150 7.50 -12.11 9.23
C VAL A 150 7.47 -13.57 8.80
N VAL A 151 7.33 -14.48 9.74
CA VAL A 151 7.34 -15.92 9.50
C VAL A 151 5.90 -16.42 9.47
N TYR A 152 5.53 -17.11 8.42
CA TYR A 152 4.21 -17.72 8.28
C TYR A 152 4.32 -19.11 7.64
N SER A 153 3.36 -19.96 7.95
CA SER A 153 3.20 -21.24 7.29
C SER A 153 2.09 -21.12 6.25
N SER A 154 2.44 -21.32 4.98
CA SER A 154 1.42 -21.49 3.94
C SER A 154 0.59 -22.74 4.24
N ASP A 155 -0.65 -22.80 3.69
CA ASP A 155 -1.62 -23.87 3.97
C ASP A 155 -1.22 -25.26 3.40
N ALA A 156 0.07 -25.57 3.37
CA ALA A 156 0.53 -26.89 3.03
C ALA A 156 0.36 -27.83 4.23
N SER A 157 -0.26 -28.99 4.02
CA SER A 157 -0.50 -29.97 5.07
C SER A 157 0.77 -30.45 5.78
N ALA A 158 1.90 -30.43 5.07
CA ALA A 158 3.20 -30.80 5.63
C ALA A 158 3.69 -29.81 6.71
N THR A 159 3.37 -28.52 6.59
CA THR A 159 3.88 -27.50 7.51
C THR A 159 3.16 -27.43 8.84
N PHE A 160 1.97 -28.05 8.95
CA PHE A 160 1.25 -28.11 10.22
C PHE A 160 2.03 -28.82 11.33
N TYR A 161 2.84 -29.81 10.97
CA TYR A 161 3.63 -30.61 11.90
C TYR A 161 5.04 -30.04 12.16
N GLU A 162 5.44 -29.01 11.42
CA GLU A 162 6.74 -28.36 11.61
C GLU A 162 6.78 -27.50 12.88
N THR A 163 7.94 -27.38 13.50
CA THR A 163 8.13 -26.57 14.72
C THR A 163 7.64 -25.13 14.52
N TRP A 164 8.04 -24.51 13.42
CA TRP A 164 7.73 -23.11 13.11
C TRP A 164 6.26 -22.83 12.75
N SER A 165 5.43 -23.85 12.69
CA SER A 165 3.97 -23.66 12.60
C SER A 165 3.34 -23.16 13.91
N GLY A 166 4.02 -23.35 15.04
CA GLY A 166 3.59 -22.91 16.36
C GLY A 166 2.26 -23.51 16.84
N THR A 167 1.86 -24.65 16.28
CA THR A 167 0.53 -25.27 16.47
C THR A 167 0.31 -25.91 17.84
N SER A 168 1.34 -26.02 18.67
CA SER A 168 1.25 -26.43 20.06
C SER A 168 2.10 -25.55 20.96
N LYS A 169 1.87 -25.63 22.28
CA LYS A 169 2.64 -24.89 23.29
C LYS A 169 4.12 -25.24 23.24
N GLU A 170 4.44 -26.54 23.09
CA GLU A 170 5.81 -27.05 23.02
C GLU A 170 6.53 -26.46 21.79
N ARG A 171 5.86 -26.40 20.64
CA ARG A 171 6.42 -25.82 19.42
C ARG A 171 6.68 -24.32 19.58
N ARG A 172 5.75 -23.58 20.16
CA ARG A 172 5.96 -22.16 20.43
C ARG A 172 7.14 -21.91 21.36
N ARG A 173 7.32 -22.76 22.39
CA ARG A 173 8.49 -22.73 23.28
C ARG A 173 9.79 -23.10 22.56
N ALA A 174 9.74 -24.09 21.66
CA ALA A 174 10.88 -24.43 20.82
C ALA A 174 11.32 -23.28 19.91
N ILE A 175 10.36 -22.59 19.26
CA ILE A 175 10.62 -21.39 18.45
C ILE A 175 11.31 -20.31 19.29
N LEU A 176 10.82 -20.02 20.49
CA LEU A 176 11.45 -19.03 21.37
C LEU A 176 12.90 -19.40 21.70
N LYS A 177 13.14 -20.65 22.05
CA LYS A 177 14.48 -21.13 22.36
C LYS A 177 15.43 -20.98 21.16
N GLU A 178 14.98 -21.33 19.96
CA GLU A 178 15.77 -21.14 18.73
C GLU A 178 16.06 -19.66 18.46
N LEU A 179 15.13 -18.75 18.74
CA LEU A 179 15.32 -17.30 18.57
C LEU A 179 16.22 -16.71 19.67
N GLU A 180 16.17 -17.20 20.90
CA GLU A 180 17.09 -16.84 21.98
C GLU A 180 18.52 -17.31 21.68
N ASP A 181 18.67 -18.51 21.10
CA ASP A 181 19.96 -19.03 20.65
C ASP A 181 20.50 -18.17 19.49
N LEU A 182 19.63 -17.77 18.56
CA LEU A 182 19.96 -16.84 17.47
C LEU A 182 20.37 -15.46 18.00
N GLU A 183 19.67 -14.89 19.00
CA GLU A 183 20.03 -13.62 19.62
C GLU A 183 21.42 -13.69 20.25
N ARG A 184 21.74 -14.76 20.99
CA ARG A 184 23.06 -14.98 21.59
C ARG A 184 24.18 -15.09 20.54
N ASP A 185 23.89 -15.74 19.42
CA ASP A 185 24.83 -15.85 18.30
C ASP A 185 25.08 -14.49 17.61
N LEU A 186 24.02 -13.71 17.40
CA LEU A 186 24.11 -12.35 16.86
C LEU A 186 24.89 -11.41 17.79
N ASP A 187 24.69 -11.50 19.11
CA ASP A 187 25.41 -10.70 20.10
C ASP A 187 26.90 -11.06 20.15
N SER A 188 27.27 -12.33 19.96
CA SER A 188 28.67 -12.79 20.02
C SER A 188 29.51 -12.34 18.84
N THR A 189 28.89 -12.06 17.69
CA THR A 189 29.57 -11.79 16.42
C THR A 189 29.48 -10.35 15.95
N GLY A 190 28.68 -9.50 16.64
CA GLY A 190 28.40 -8.12 16.26
C GLY A 190 29.04 -7.08 17.18
N PRO A 191 29.25 -5.83 16.69
CA PRO A 191 29.82 -4.74 17.49
C PRO A 191 28.83 -4.14 18.50
N ARG A 192 27.58 -4.55 18.50
CA ARG A 192 26.50 -4.06 19.38
C ARG A 192 25.60 -5.19 19.81
N ARG A 193 25.10 -5.09 21.04
CA ARG A 193 24.09 -5.99 21.58
C ARG A 193 22.78 -5.83 20.81
N MET A 194 22.31 -6.90 20.17
CA MET A 194 21.08 -6.94 19.39
C MET A 194 20.02 -7.72 20.17
N LYS A 195 18.86 -7.10 20.36
CA LYS A 195 17.70 -7.77 20.97
C LYS A 195 16.75 -8.22 19.88
N VAL A 196 16.33 -9.48 19.94
CA VAL A 196 15.29 -10.06 19.08
C VAL A 196 13.99 -10.13 19.87
N LYS A 197 12.99 -9.35 19.45
CA LYS A 197 11.63 -9.39 20.03
C LYS A 197 10.76 -10.32 19.22
N THR A 198 10.29 -11.39 19.84
CA THR A 198 9.36 -12.33 19.20
C THR A 198 7.93 -11.96 19.54
N ILE A 199 7.06 -11.91 18.52
CA ILE A 199 5.62 -11.68 18.68
C ILE A 199 4.88 -12.80 17.93
N PHE A 200 4.08 -13.57 18.64
CA PHE A 200 3.20 -14.55 18.03
C PHE A 200 1.91 -13.89 17.57
N ILE A 201 1.47 -14.18 16.36
CA ILE A 201 0.22 -13.66 15.78
C ILE A 201 -0.67 -14.86 15.46
N GLU A 202 -1.69 -15.07 16.29
CA GLU A 202 -2.66 -16.14 16.10
C GLU A 202 -3.88 -15.64 15.32
N THR A 203 -4.21 -16.31 14.23
CA THR A 203 -5.42 -16.03 13.47
C THR A 203 -6.44 -17.15 13.68
N THR A 204 -7.62 -16.80 14.21
CA THR A 204 -8.70 -17.72 14.55
C THR A 204 -9.99 -17.29 13.87
N LEU A 205 -10.66 -18.21 13.18
CA LEU A 205 -12.02 -18.04 12.68
C LEU A 205 -12.97 -18.89 13.52
N THR A 206 -13.91 -18.22 14.18
CA THR A 206 -14.95 -18.87 15.01
C THR A 206 -16.25 -19.06 14.26
N ARG A 207 -16.47 -18.31 13.18
CA ARG A 207 -17.61 -18.43 12.29
C ARG A 207 -17.29 -19.39 11.14
N GLU A 208 -18.09 -20.42 10.99
CA GLU A 208 -17.88 -21.46 9.97
C GLU A 208 -18.06 -20.89 8.55
N GLU A 209 -18.92 -19.88 8.36
CA GLU A 209 -19.13 -19.22 7.06
C GLU A 209 -17.82 -18.61 6.54
N LEU A 210 -17.02 -17.98 7.40
CA LEU A 210 -15.71 -17.43 7.02
C LEU A 210 -14.70 -18.52 6.65
N VAL A 211 -14.78 -19.67 7.32
CA VAL A 211 -13.91 -20.81 7.00
C VAL A 211 -14.25 -21.37 5.62
N GLU A 212 -15.54 -21.52 5.33
CA GLU A 212 -16.02 -21.99 4.03
C GLU A 212 -15.69 -21.00 2.90
N GLU A 213 -15.79 -19.71 3.15
CA GLU A 213 -15.38 -18.66 2.21
C GLU A 213 -13.88 -18.77 1.85
N VAL A 214 -13.00 -18.86 2.85
CA VAL A 214 -11.56 -19.02 2.62
C VAL A 214 -11.25 -20.34 1.93
N LEU A 215 -11.96 -21.41 2.27
CA LEU A 215 -11.84 -22.71 1.60
C LEU A 215 -12.22 -22.59 0.12
N ALA A 216 -13.35 -21.96 -0.18
CA ALA A 216 -13.80 -21.75 -1.55
C ALA A 216 -12.78 -20.94 -2.36
N GLN A 217 -12.26 -19.85 -1.81
CA GLN A 217 -11.21 -19.03 -2.43
C GLN A 217 -9.92 -19.85 -2.67
N ARG A 218 -9.52 -20.68 -1.72
CA ARG A 218 -8.36 -21.56 -1.85
C ARG A 218 -8.52 -22.56 -2.99
N VAL A 219 -9.63 -23.28 -3.03
CA VAL A 219 -9.88 -24.29 -4.06
C VAL A 219 -10.04 -23.64 -5.43
N ALA A 220 -10.71 -22.49 -5.53
CA ALA A 220 -10.80 -21.72 -6.78
C ALA A 220 -9.42 -21.27 -7.29
N ARG A 221 -8.51 -20.87 -6.41
CA ARG A 221 -7.12 -20.56 -6.78
C ARG A 221 -6.37 -21.79 -7.26
N ASP A 222 -6.51 -22.93 -6.59
CA ASP A 222 -5.86 -24.17 -6.98
C ASP A 222 -6.40 -24.67 -8.34
N ALA A 223 -7.69 -24.47 -8.64
CA ALA A 223 -8.29 -24.74 -9.94
C ALA A 223 -7.71 -23.82 -11.05
N ARG A 224 -7.64 -22.50 -10.80
CA ARG A 224 -7.02 -21.56 -11.75
C ARG A 224 -5.55 -21.91 -12.07
N ASN A 225 -4.83 -22.46 -11.10
CA ASN A 225 -3.45 -22.88 -11.24
C ASN A 225 -3.29 -24.32 -11.82
N GLY A 226 -4.38 -24.95 -12.25
CA GLY A 226 -4.38 -26.29 -12.82
C GLY A 226 -4.07 -27.42 -11.83
N ARG A 227 -4.13 -27.15 -10.52
CA ARG A 227 -3.89 -28.15 -9.46
C ARG A 227 -5.13 -28.97 -9.09
N VAL A 228 -6.29 -28.44 -9.42
CA VAL A 228 -7.62 -29.06 -9.20
C VAL A 228 -8.41 -28.85 -10.49
N ARG A 229 -9.03 -29.89 -11.00
CA ARG A 229 -9.91 -29.78 -12.16
C ARG A 229 -11.28 -29.26 -11.73
N GLU A 230 -12.03 -28.64 -12.66
CA GLU A 230 -13.34 -28.06 -12.36
C GLU A 230 -14.33 -29.11 -11.82
N ASP A 231 -14.28 -30.33 -12.35
CA ASP A 231 -15.12 -31.48 -11.91
C ASP A 231 -14.71 -32.04 -10.53
N GLU A 232 -13.53 -31.65 -10.01
CA GLU A 232 -12.99 -32.10 -8.72
C GLU A 232 -13.14 -31.08 -7.59
N ILE A 233 -13.70 -29.91 -7.85
CA ILE A 233 -13.78 -28.80 -6.89
C ILE A 233 -14.43 -29.21 -5.57
N GLU A 234 -15.60 -29.88 -5.61
CA GLU A 234 -16.30 -30.30 -4.40
C GLU A 234 -15.56 -31.42 -3.66
N ALA A 235 -14.94 -32.36 -4.37
CA ALA A 235 -14.09 -33.38 -3.76
C ALA A 235 -12.86 -32.78 -3.07
N ALA A 236 -12.28 -31.72 -3.66
CA ALA A 236 -11.17 -30.98 -3.06
C ALA A 236 -11.60 -30.24 -1.78
N LYS A 237 -12.77 -29.58 -1.77
CA LYS A 237 -13.33 -28.94 -0.57
C LYS A 237 -13.56 -29.98 0.55
N GLU A 238 -14.18 -31.12 0.23
CA GLU A 238 -14.43 -32.17 1.20
C GLU A 238 -13.13 -32.76 1.76
N SER A 239 -12.13 -32.94 0.93
CA SER A 239 -10.79 -33.36 1.36
C SER A 239 -10.16 -32.34 2.35
N TRP A 240 -10.35 -31.03 2.13
CA TRP A 240 -9.88 -30.00 3.04
C TRP A 240 -10.66 -30.00 4.36
N ARG A 241 -12.00 -30.15 4.35
CA ARG A 241 -12.82 -30.23 5.58
C ARG A 241 -12.33 -31.36 6.48
N ARG A 242 -12.13 -32.56 5.94
CA ARG A 242 -11.61 -33.71 6.70
C ARG A 242 -10.26 -33.45 7.32
N ARG A 243 -9.33 -32.82 6.57
CA ARG A 243 -8.00 -32.44 7.10
C ARG A 243 -8.10 -31.38 8.18
N LEU A 244 -8.98 -30.40 8.03
CA LEU A 244 -9.19 -29.38 9.06
C LEU A 244 -9.69 -29.97 10.36
N ASP A 245 -10.57 -30.95 10.31
CA ASP A 245 -11.07 -31.64 11.52
C ASP A 245 -9.98 -32.44 12.22
N GLU A 246 -9.05 -33.04 11.47
CA GLU A 246 -7.87 -33.67 12.05
C GLU A 246 -6.95 -32.65 12.73
N TYR A 247 -6.70 -31.53 12.08
CA TYR A 247 -5.84 -30.48 12.63
C TYR A 247 -6.46 -29.79 13.83
N ARG A 248 -7.78 -29.58 13.86
CA ARG A 248 -8.52 -29.05 15.03
C ARG A 248 -8.27 -29.88 16.30
N LYS A 249 -8.15 -31.20 16.18
CA LYS A 249 -7.89 -32.10 17.31
C LYS A 249 -6.47 -31.95 17.90
N LEU A 250 -5.53 -31.50 17.08
CA LEU A 250 -4.11 -31.42 17.44
C LEU A 250 -3.66 -29.98 17.76
N TYR A 251 -4.45 -29.00 17.33
CA TYR A 251 -4.11 -27.60 17.52
C TYR A 251 -4.39 -27.12 18.94
N VAL A 252 -3.40 -26.47 19.54
CA VAL A 252 -3.53 -25.83 20.84
C VAL A 252 -3.38 -24.32 20.68
N THR A 253 -4.48 -23.58 20.86
CA THR A 253 -4.50 -22.11 20.83
C THR A 253 -3.56 -21.51 21.88
N LEU A 254 -3.12 -20.27 21.69
CA LEU A 254 -2.41 -19.50 22.73
C LEU A 254 -3.27 -19.48 24.01
N GLN A 255 -2.66 -19.88 25.13
CA GLN A 255 -3.37 -20.04 26.39
C GLN A 255 -3.50 -18.74 27.17
N GLU A 256 -4.60 -18.56 27.86
CA GLU A 256 -4.94 -17.41 28.69
C GLU A 256 -4.97 -17.78 30.19
N ASP A 257 -4.48 -18.97 30.50
CA ASP A 257 -4.47 -19.56 31.85
C ASP A 257 -3.23 -19.20 32.69
N GLY A 258 -2.45 -18.22 32.22
CA GLY A 258 -1.18 -17.80 32.82
C GLY A 258 0.04 -18.58 32.32
N SER A 259 -0.16 -19.70 31.63
CA SER A 259 0.95 -20.57 31.21
C SER A 259 1.78 -20.02 30.03
N GLU A 260 1.27 -19.03 29.31
CA GLU A 260 1.92 -18.34 28.20
C GLU A 260 1.92 -16.81 28.37
N ASP A 261 1.70 -16.30 29.59
CA ASP A 261 1.70 -14.86 29.90
C ASP A 261 3.07 -14.19 29.70
N ASP A 262 4.14 -14.97 29.65
CA ASP A 262 5.48 -14.47 29.35
C ASP A 262 5.66 -14.15 27.86
N LEU A 263 4.85 -14.71 26.97
CA LEU A 263 4.90 -14.47 25.53
C LEU A 263 4.36 -13.09 25.15
N SER A 264 4.93 -12.49 24.12
CA SER A 264 4.30 -11.36 23.42
C SER A 264 3.43 -11.92 22.30
N TYR A 265 2.13 -11.61 22.31
CA TYR A 265 1.23 -12.14 21.29
C TYR A 265 0.06 -11.24 20.94
N ILE A 266 -0.50 -11.48 19.76
CA ILE A 266 -1.73 -10.90 19.23
C ILE A 266 -2.62 -12.07 18.79
N LYS A 267 -3.83 -12.17 19.32
CA LYS A 267 -4.85 -13.10 18.85
C LYS A 267 -5.92 -12.34 18.08
N LEU A 268 -6.11 -12.70 16.82
CA LEU A 268 -7.11 -12.13 15.93
C LEU A 268 -8.27 -13.11 15.77
N TYR A 269 -9.46 -12.70 16.14
CA TYR A 269 -10.68 -13.45 15.92
C TYR A 269 -11.46 -12.85 14.76
N ASN A 270 -11.85 -13.70 13.80
CA ASN A 270 -12.65 -13.29 12.64
C ASN A 270 -12.11 -12.02 11.96
N TYR A 271 -10.79 -12.00 11.69
CA TYR A 271 -10.13 -10.90 11.00
C TYR A 271 -10.24 -9.53 11.70
N GLY A 272 -10.14 -9.52 13.02
CA GLY A 272 -10.10 -8.28 13.79
C GLY A 272 -11.41 -7.87 14.46
N GLU A 273 -12.51 -8.64 14.30
CA GLU A 273 -13.75 -8.38 15.07
C GLU A 273 -13.50 -8.36 16.59
N ARG A 274 -12.59 -9.21 17.04
CA ARG A 274 -12.08 -9.18 18.41
C ARG A 274 -10.57 -9.40 18.38
N VAL A 275 -9.86 -8.59 19.15
CA VAL A 275 -8.40 -8.70 19.27
C VAL A 275 -8.01 -8.78 20.72
N GLN A 276 -7.13 -9.72 21.04
CA GLN A 276 -6.52 -9.85 22.33
C GLN A 276 -5.01 -9.71 22.19
N THR A 277 -4.39 -8.95 23.07
CA THR A 277 -2.96 -8.67 23.02
C THR A 277 -2.30 -8.90 24.38
N ASN A 278 -1.06 -9.38 24.36
CA ASN A 278 -0.21 -9.48 25.52
C ASN A 278 1.16 -8.86 25.25
N LYS A 279 1.64 -8.00 26.14
CA LYS A 279 2.95 -7.32 26.10
C LYS A 279 3.23 -6.50 24.83
N MET A 280 2.21 -5.92 24.23
CA MET A 280 2.32 -5.07 23.04
C MET A 280 2.69 -3.62 23.38
N ARG A 281 3.75 -3.43 24.18
CA ARG A 281 4.29 -2.10 24.50
C ARG A 281 5.36 -1.71 23.48
N ALA A 282 5.50 -0.44 23.20
CA ALA A 282 6.36 0.23 22.25
C ALA A 282 5.67 0.54 20.92
N TYR A 283 6.29 1.42 20.14
CA TYR A 283 5.70 2.00 18.93
C TYR A 283 5.33 0.95 17.88
N LEU A 284 6.31 0.15 17.43
CA LEU A 284 6.08 -0.79 16.33
C LEU A 284 5.06 -1.88 16.65
N PRO A 285 5.09 -2.55 17.84
CA PRO A 285 4.05 -3.49 18.23
C PRO A 285 2.64 -2.89 18.23
N GLN A 286 2.48 -1.64 18.68
CA GLN A 286 1.17 -0.97 18.66
C GLN A 286 0.68 -0.70 17.24
N ARG A 287 1.58 -0.30 16.31
CA ARG A 287 1.25 -0.12 14.89
C ARG A 287 0.86 -1.45 14.23
N ILE A 288 1.54 -2.53 14.59
CA ILE A 288 1.17 -3.88 14.14
C ILE A 288 -0.24 -4.24 14.60
N VAL A 289 -0.57 -4.03 15.87
CA VAL A 289 -1.92 -4.28 16.40
C VAL A 289 -2.94 -3.44 15.62
N GLN A 290 -2.71 -2.14 15.47
CA GLN A 290 -3.62 -1.23 14.78
C GLN A 290 -3.88 -1.68 13.32
N PHE A 291 -2.84 -2.05 12.59
CA PHE A 291 -2.98 -2.55 11.22
C PHE A 291 -3.75 -3.86 11.16
N LEU A 292 -3.41 -4.80 12.05
CA LEU A 292 -4.06 -6.12 12.07
C LEU A 292 -5.55 -6.07 12.45
N THR A 293 -5.97 -5.06 13.22
CA THR A 293 -7.39 -4.84 13.54
C THR A 293 -8.19 -4.31 12.36
N ALA A 294 -7.52 -3.68 11.40
CA ALA A 294 -8.15 -3.14 10.21
C ALA A 294 -8.09 -4.10 9.01
N THR A 295 -7.17 -5.08 9.01
CA THR A 295 -6.91 -5.90 7.82
C THR A 295 -7.93 -7.00 7.64
N HIS A 296 -8.64 -6.99 6.51
CA HIS A 296 -9.54 -8.08 6.08
C HIS A 296 -8.96 -8.81 4.87
N PRO A 297 -8.78 -10.14 4.91
CA PRO A 297 -8.12 -10.90 3.85
C PRO A 297 -9.00 -11.18 2.63
N THR A 298 -10.26 -10.74 2.62
CA THR A 298 -11.16 -10.92 1.48
C THR A 298 -10.66 -10.16 0.26
N ALA A 299 -10.77 -10.79 -0.89
CA ALA A 299 -10.47 -10.15 -2.16
C ALA A 299 -11.51 -9.06 -2.46
N HIS A 300 -11.05 -7.86 -2.78
CA HIS A 300 -11.90 -6.76 -3.19
C HIS A 300 -11.21 -5.94 -4.28
N LYS A 301 -11.97 -5.09 -4.94
CA LYS A 301 -11.48 -4.25 -6.03
C LYS A 301 -11.30 -2.81 -5.57
N ILE A 302 -10.19 -2.21 -5.97
CA ILE A 302 -9.89 -0.80 -5.75
C ILE A 302 -9.80 -0.13 -7.12
N TYR A 303 -10.57 0.94 -7.30
CA TYR A 303 -10.56 1.73 -8.51
C TYR A 303 -9.89 3.06 -8.23
N LEU A 304 -8.80 3.34 -8.93
CA LEU A 304 -8.05 4.58 -8.82
C LEU A 304 -8.33 5.46 -10.02
N CYS A 305 -8.74 6.68 -9.75
CA CYS A 305 -9.12 7.64 -10.79
C CYS A 305 -8.50 9.00 -10.47
N ARG A 306 -7.78 9.59 -11.43
CA ARG A 306 -7.37 10.98 -11.34
C ARG A 306 -8.55 11.86 -11.67
N HIS A 307 -8.69 13.01 -10.97
CA HIS A 307 -9.72 14.00 -11.30
C HIS A 307 -9.73 14.36 -12.78
N GLY A 308 -10.87 14.72 -13.35
CA GLY A 308 -11.01 15.21 -14.71
C GLY A 308 -10.10 16.42 -15.00
N GLU A 309 -9.88 16.73 -16.28
CA GLU A 309 -9.02 17.85 -16.65
C GLU A 309 -9.49 19.14 -15.96
N SER A 310 -8.58 19.81 -15.26
CA SER A 310 -8.83 21.08 -14.60
C SER A 310 -8.21 22.25 -15.36
N GLU A 311 -8.67 23.48 -15.09
CA GLU A 311 -8.11 24.70 -15.66
C GLU A 311 -6.60 24.83 -15.41
N TYR A 312 -6.13 24.38 -14.22
CA TYR A 312 -4.71 24.38 -13.89
C TYR A 312 -3.93 23.31 -14.66
N ASN A 313 -4.55 22.21 -15.06
CA ASN A 313 -3.90 21.25 -15.95
C ASN A 313 -3.66 21.86 -17.35
N VAL A 314 -4.62 22.62 -17.88
CA VAL A 314 -4.48 23.29 -19.19
C VAL A 314 -3.37 24.34 -19.15
N THR A 315 -3.26 25.10 -18.04
CA THR A 315 -2.23 26.15 -17.87
C THR A 315 -0.90 25.64 -17.30
N GLY A 316 -0.77 24.33 -17.01
CA GLY A 316 0.45 23.73 -16.45
C GLY A 316 0.78 24.15 -15.02
N ARG A 317 -0.20 24.67 -14.26
CA ARG A 317 0.01 25.17 -12.89
C ARG A 317 -0.07 24.07 -11.85
N LEU A 318 0.78 24.16 -10.83
CA LEU A 318 0.81 23.22 -9.71
C LEU A 318 -0.23 23.57 -8.64
N GLY A 319 -0.75 22.54 -7.99
CA GLY A 319 -1.60 22.67 -6.80
C GLY A 319 -2.91 23.40 -7.06
N GLY A 320 -3.24 24.33 -6.19
CA GLY A 320 -4.42 25.18 -6.25
C GLY A 320 -5.76 24.44 -6.12
N ASN A 321 -6.85 25.19 -6.26
CA ASN A 321 -8.20 24.64 -6.16
C ASN A 321 -9.08 25.08 -7.34
N SER A 322 -8.56 24.89 -8.59
CA SER A 322 -9.29 25.23 -9.81
C SER A 322 -10.43 24.27 -10.10
N GLY A 323 -11.41 24.72 -10.88
CA GLY A 323 -12.49 23.90 -11.42
C GLY A 323 -12.03 22.94 -12.51
N ILE A 324 -12.97 22.14 -13.02
CA ILE A 324 -12.76 21.24 -14.16
C ILE A 324 -13.19 21.90 -15.47
N THR A 325 -12.55 21.52 -16.59
CA THR A 325 -12.87 21.98 -17.94
C THR A 325 -14.07 21.23 -18.53
N ALA A 326 -14.51 21.60 -19.74
CA ALA A 326 -15.53 20.84 -20.47
C ALA A 326 -15.16 19.35 -20.66
N LYS A 327 -13.86 19.05 -20.87
CA LYS A 327 -13.38 17.66 -20.90
C LYS A 327 -13.49 17.00 -19.54
N GLY A 328 -13.21 17.73 -18.45
CA GLY A 328 -13.40 17.24 -17.09
C GLY A 328 -14.87 16.92 -16.79
N VAL A 329 -15.82 17.73 -17.27
CA VAL A 329 -17.27 17.47 -17.17
C VAL A 329 -17.65 16.23 -17.98
N ALA A 330 -17.18 16.11 -19.23
CA ALA A 330 -17.43 14.93 -20.06
C ALA A 330 -16.94 13.64 -19.37
N PHE A 331 -15.77 13.69 -18.74
CA PHE A 331 -15.26 12.55 -17.98
C PHE A 331 -16.12 12.24 -16.74
N SER A 332 -16.61 13.26 -16.05
CA SER A 332 -17.53 13.08 -14.90
C SER A 332 -18.82 12.34 -15.27
N GLU A 333 -19.39 12.62 -16.43
CA GLU A 333 -20.59 11.93 -16.95
C GLU A 333 -20.29 10.44 -17.26
N ILE A 334 -19.15 10.15 -17.90
CA ILE A 334 -18.73 8.77 -18.18
C ILE A 334 -18.42 8.02 -16.89
N LEU A 335 -17.74 8.68 -15.94
CA LEU A 335 -17.39 8.10 -14.63
C LEU A 335 -18.65 7.71 -13.84
N SER A 336 -19.70 8.55 -13.88
CA SER A 336 -20.99 8.28 -13.22
C SER A 336 -21.58 6.94 -13.68
N ARG A 337 -21.67 6.75 -14.98
CA ARG A 337 -22.20 5.50 -15.55
C ARG A 337 -21.27 4.30 -15.22
N PHE A 338 -19.96 4.47 -15.37
CA PHE A 338 -19.00 3.42 -15.03
C PHE A 338 -19.12 2.98 -13.57
N ALA A 339 -19.26 3.93 -12.65
CA ALA A 339 -19.39 3.66 -11.22
C ALA A 339 -20.62 2.78 -10.92
N LEU A 340 -21.77 3.09 -11.51
CA LEU A 340 -22.99 2.36 -11.21
C LEU A 340 -23.12 1.05 -11.99
N GLU A 341 -22.73 0.99 -13.27
CA GLU A 341 -22.82 -0.23 -14.06
C GLU A 341 -21.67 -1.22 -13.78
N LYS A 342 -20.41 -0.76 -13.79
CA LYS A 342 -19.26 -1.65 -13.69
C LYS A 342 -18.81 -1.91 -12.27
N ILE A 343 -18.84 -0.90 -11.39
CA ILE A 343 -18.41 -1.07 -10.01
C ILE A 343 -19.55 -1.62 -9.16
N CYS A 344 -20.73 -1.00 -9.22
CA CYS A 344 -21.89 -1.40 -8.42
C CYS A 344 -22.67 -2.58 -9.03
N GLY A 345 -22.52 -2.87 -10.32
CA GLY A 345 -23.26 -3.93 -11.02
C GLY A 345 -24.76 -3.65 -11.17
N MET A 346 -25.14 -2.37 -11.26
CA MET A 346 -26.52 -1.93 -11.45
C MET A 346 -26.86 -1.80 -12.94
N GLU A 347 -28.16 -1.79 -13.26
CA GLU A 347 -28.64 -1.52 -14.62
C GLU A 347 -29.55 -0.29 -14.60
N ARG A 348 -29.42 0.54 -15.64
CA ARG A 348 -30.33 1.63 -15.88
C ARG A 348 -31.53 1.15 -16.68
N ARG A 349 -32.74 1.35 -16.19
CA ARG A 349 -33.99 1.10 -16.92
C ARG A 349 -34.60 2.42 -17.30
N ASP A 350 -34.90 2.57 -18.59
CA ASP A 350 -35.68 3.70 -19.07
C ASP A 350 -37.13 3.42 -18.64
N ASP A 351 -37.68 4.24 -17.74
CA ASP A 351 -39.09 4.21 -17.45
C ASP A 351 -39.82 4.82 -18.65
N ASP A 352 -40.91 4.16 -19.12
CA ASP A 352 -41.80 4.67 -20.16
C ASP A 352 -42.63 5.90 -19.67
N GLY A 353 -42.21 6.55 -18.58
CA GLY A 353 -42.83 7.71 -17.99
C GLY A 353 -42.38 9.04 -18.61
N ASP A 354 -43.22 10.02 -18.50
CA ASP A 354 -43.21 11.35 -19.16
C ASP A 354 -41.93 12.19 -18.87
N ASP A 355 -41.03 11.75 -17.99
CA ASP A 355 -39.87 12.54 -17.50
C ASP A 355 -38.55 12.14 -18.13
N GLY A 356 -38.48 11.03 -18.87
CA GLY A 356 -37.28 10.58 -19.59
C GLY A 356 -36.03 10.28 -18.71
N GLU A 357 -36.14 10.32 -17.40
CA GLU A 357 -35.11 10.00 -16.44
C GLU A 357 -35.15 8.51 -16.08
N GLY A 358 -34.27 7.71 -16.71
CA GLY A 358 -34.12 6.29 -16.40
C GLY A 358 -33.72 6.09 -14.93
N ARG A 359 -34.26 5.02 -14.32
CA ARG A 359 -33.98 4.64 -12.92
C ARG A 359 -32.93 3.57 -12.82
N TRP A 360 -32.04 3.68 -11.85
CA TRP A 360 -31.10 2.62 -11.49
C TRP A 360 -31.79 1.48 -10.72
N CYS A 361 -31.59 0.26 -11.19
CA CYS A 361 -32.20 -0.94 -10.63
C CYS A 361 -31.14 -1.94 -10.19
N GLU A 362 -31.42 -2.65 -9.09
CA GLU A 362 -30.61 -3.76 -8.62
C GLU A 362 -30.66 -4.93 -9.61
N THR A 363 -29.52 -5.59 -9.77
CA THR A 363 -29.37 -6.84 -10.51
C THR A 363 -28.85 -7.94 -9.57
N PRO A 364 -28.84 -9.22 -9.95
CA PRO A 364 -28.17 -10.26 -9.18
C PRO A 364 -26.67 -10.04 -8.98
N ARG A 365 -26.06 -9.09 -9.72
CA ARG A 365 -24.64 -8.73 -9.63
C ARG A 365 -24.41 -7.48 -8.78
N THR A 366 -25.46 -6.83 -8.28
CA THR A 366 -25.35 -5.60 -7.50
C THR A 366 -24.57 -5.86 -6.22
N VAL A 367 -23.50 -5.09 -6.02
CA VAL A 367 -22.66 -5.11 -4.82
C VAL A 367 -22.64 -3.73 -4.18
N ARG A 368 -22.52 -3.68 -2.87
CA ARG A 368 -22.28 -2.43 -2.13
C ARG A 368 -20.94 -1.87 -2.56
N ALA A 369 -20.85 -0.57 -2.85
CA ALA A 369 -19.60 0.08 -3.27
C ALA A 369 -19.46 1.46 -2.62
N ARG A 370 -18.22 1.91 -2.49
CA ARG A 370 -17.83 3.14 -1.78
C ARG A 370 -17.18 4.13 -2.73
N LEU A 371 -17.35 5.42 -2.42
CA LEU A 371 -16.71 6.51 -3.16
C LEU A 371 -15.90 7.38 -2.19
N TRP A 372 -14.64 7.61 -2.53
CA TRP A 372 -13.75 8.56 -1.86
C TRP A 372 -13.37 9.69 -2.81
N THR A 373 -13.44 10.91 -2.32
CA THR A 373 -12.90 12.08 -3.01
C THR A 373 -11.96 12.84 -2.10
N SER A 374 -11.03 13.58 -2.68
CA SER A 374 -10.31 14.61 -1.93
C SER A 374 -11.23 15.81 -1.63
N SER A 375 -10.76 16.73 -0.81
CA SER A 375 -11.51 17.95 -0.49
C SER A 375 -11.39 19.04 -1.57
N LEU A 376 -10.58 18.83 -2.62
CA LEU A 376 -10.36 19.81 -3.67
C LEU A 376 -11.48 19.80 -4.71
N LEU A 377 -11.87 21.00 -5.15
CA LEU A 377 -13.02 21.22 -6.03
C LEU A 377 -13.03 20.30 -7.27
N ARG A 378 -11.86 20.11 -7.91
CA ARG A 378 -11.76 19.29 -9.13
C ARG A 378 -12.11 17.80 -8.91
N THR A 379 -11.85 17.25 -7.73
CA THR A 379 -12.21 15.84 -7.43
C THR A 379 -13.71 15.74 -7.11
N ILE A 380 -14.23 16.69 -6.35
CA ILE A 380 -15.66 16.77 -6.02
C ILE A 380 -16.46 16.95 -7.31
N ALA A 381 -16.06 17.89 -8.18
CA ALA A 381 -16.72 18.13 -9.46
C ALA A 381 -16.63 16.90 -10.41
N THR A 382 -15.53 16.16 -10.38
CA THR A 382 -15.39 14.92 -11.17
C THR A 382 -16.37 13.83 -10.71
N ALA A 383 -16.69 13.78 -9.43
CA ALA A 383 -17.62 12.80 -8.87
C ALA A 383 -19.08 13.30 -8.81
N ALA A 384 -19.33 14.57 -9.12
CA ALA A 384 -20.63 15.22 -8.88
C ALA A 384 -21.82 14.61 -9.65
N ASN A 385 -21.56 13.99 -10.79
CA ASN A 385 -22.58 13.35 -11.61
C ASN A 385 -22.90 11.91 -11.18
N ILE A 386 -22.15 11.34 -10.22
CA ILE A 386 -22.44 10.00 -9.72
C ILE A 386 -23.71 10.04 -8.87
N GLU A 387 -24.74 9.31 -9.30
CA GLU A 387 -25.97 9.16 -8.55
C GLU A 387 -25.79 8.21 -7.35
N HIS A 388 -26.62 8.34 -6.32
CA HIS A 388 -26.52 7.59 -5.07
C HIS A 388 -27.79 6.76 -4.80
N PRO A 389 -28.12 5.79 -5.66
CA PRO A 389 -29.31 4.96 -5.46
C PRO A 389 -29.17 4.11 -4.20
N THR A 390 -30.27 3.92 -3.49
CA THR A 390 -30.34 3.00 -2.36
C THR A 390 -30.61 1.59 -2.84
N VAL A 391 -29.91 0.62 -2.24
CA VAL A 391 -30.00 -0.81 -2.57
C VAL A 391 -30.21 -1.64 -1.30
N HIS A 392 -30.44 -2.94 -1.48
CA HIS A 392 -30.68 -3.87 -0.38
C HIS A 392 -31.80 -3.41 0.56
N ASN A 393 -32.98 -3.11 -0.02
CA ASN A 393 -34.15 -2.62 0.71
C ASN A 393 -33.92 -1.31 1.49
N GLY A 394 -33.05 -0.44 0.99
CA GLY A 394 -32.75 0.86 1.62
C GLY A 394 -31.64 0.81 2.68
N GLU A 395 -30.98 -0.33 2.86
CA GLU A 395 -29.91 -0.46 3.86
C GLU A 395 -28.57 0.18 3.42
N TRP A 396 -28.38 0.43 2.13
CA TRP A 396 -27.13 0.94 1.61
C TRP A 396 -27.34 1.99 0.51
N GLU A 397 -26.71 3.14 0.67
CA GLU A 397 -26.61 4.19 -0.34
C GLU A 397 -25.33 4.00 -1.17
N GLN A 398 -25.50 3.68 -2.47
CA GLN A 398 -24.38 3.44 -3.37
C GLN A 398 -23.56 4.70 -3.60
N MET A 399 -22.24 4.54 -3.67
CA MET A 399 -21.32 5.62 -4.01
C MET A 399 -21.50 6.90 -3.19
N SER A 400 -22.06 6.81 -1.96
CA SER A 400 -22.16 7.97 -1.07
C SER A 400 -20.78 8.57 -0.84
N PRO A 401 -20.54 9.85 -1.20
CA PRO A 401 -19.18 10.40 -1.25
C PRO A 401 -18.62 10.65 0.14
N ARG A 402 -17.45 10.07 0.41
CA ARG A 402 -16.64 10.42 1.58
C ARG A 402 -15.50 11.32 1.16
N VAL A 403 -15.47 12.50 1.74
CA VAL A 403 -14.46 13.54 1.45
C VAL A 403 -13.31 13.43 2.46
N TYR A 404 -12.11 13.13 1.96
CA TYR A 404 -10.91 12.99 2.78
C TYR A 404 -9.85 14.03 2.42
N ARG A 405 -9.49 14.88 3.37
CA ARG A 405 -8.33 15.80 3.23
C ARG A 405 -7.01 15.03 3.12
N ASN A 406 -6.95 13.85 3.68
CA ASN A 406 -5.75 13.01 3.66
C ASN A 406 -5.37 12.54 2.25
N ILE A 407 -6.29 12.59 1.28
CA ILE A 407 -6.02 12.29 -0.13
C ILE A 407 -6.03 13.54 -1.03
N ASP A 408 -5.91 14.75 -0.45
CA ASP A 408 -5.65 15.98 -1.21
C ASP A 408 -4.28 15.93 -1.91
N GLU A 409 -4.12 16.66 -3.00
CA GLU A 409 -2.83 16.76 -3.69
C GLU A 409 -1.73 17.31 -2.76
N ILE A 410 -0.48 17.07 -3.11
CA ILE A 410 0.66 17.65 -2.41
C ILE A 410 0.52 19.18 -2.38
N PHE A 411 0.58 19.74 -1.18
CA PHE A 411 0.57 21.19 -1.03
C PHE A 411 1.93 21.76 -1.38
N ALA A 412 1.98 22.53 -2.47
CA ALA A 412 3.22 23.11 -2.97
C ALA A 412 3.65 24.41 -2.25
N GLY A 413 2.94 24.81 -1.19
CA GLY A 413 3.30 25.98 -0.37
C GLY A 413 3.43 27.25 -1.21
N ASP A 414 4.60 27.88 -1.15
CA ASP A 414 4.89 29.12 -1.91
C ASP A 414 4.88 28.92 -3.43
N CYS A 415 4.90 27.68 -3.90
CA CYS A 415 4.87 27.34 -5.32
C CYS A 415 3.44 27.03 -5.83
N GLU A 416 2.41 27.17 -4.98
CA GLU A 416 1.02 26.98 -5.41
C GLU A 416 0.66 27.95 -6.55
N GLY A 417 0.02 27.43 -7.60
CA GLY A 417 -0.40 28.19 -8.78
C GLY A 417 0.72 28.61 -9.71
N MET A 418 1.97 28.19 -9.47
CA MET A 418 3.10 28.43 -10.38
C MET A 418 3.24 27.28 -11.39
N THR A 419 3.78 27.61 -12.57
CA THR A 419 4.25 26.59 -13.50
C THR A 419 5.65 26.09 -13.11
N PRO A 420 6.10 24.93 -13.58
CA PRO A 420 7.46 24.45 -13.36
C PRO A 420 8.53 25.48 -13.79
N GLU A 421 8.28 26.18 -14.91
CA GLU A 421 9.18 27.19 -15.45
C GLU A 421 9.27 28.41 -14.54
N GLU A 422 8.14 28.90 -14.02
CA GLU A 422 8.08 30.00 -13.04
C GLU A 422 8.80 29.63 -11.75
N ILE A 423 8.76 28.35 -11.33
CA ILE A 423 9.49 27.88 -10.13
C ILE A 423 11.00 27.88 -10.39
N VAL A 424 11.44 27.41 -11.56
CA VAL A 424 12.86 27.41 -11.94
C VAL A 424 13.40 28.84 -12.01
N GLU A 425 12.62 29.77 -12.57
CA GLU A 425 13.01 31.18 -12.68
C GLU A 425 13.12 31.85 -11.31
N LYS A 426 12.12 31.64 -10.43
CA LYS A 426 12.07 32.28 -9.11
C LYS A 426 13.03 31.67 -8.09
N ASN A 427 13.22 30.36 -8.16
CA ASN A 427 14.04 29.61 -7.22
C ASN A 427 14.72 28.38 -7.90
N PRO A 428 15.75 28.61 -8.70
CA PRO A 428 16.46 27.56 -9.42
C PRO A 428 17.08 26.52 -8.48
N GLN A 429 17.51 26.93 -7.28
CA GLN A 429 18.06 26.03 -6.28
C GLN A 429 17.02 25.06 -5.75
N ALA A 430 15.81 25.53 -5.45
CA ALA A 430 14.72 24.69 -4.98
C ALA A 430 14.29 23.68 -6.06
N ALA A 431 14.19 24.13 -7.33
CA ALA A 431 13.90 23.27 -8.45
C ALA A 431 14.96 22.17 -8.62
N TYR A 432 16.23 22.53 -8.48
CA TYR A 432 17.34 21.59 -8.52
C TYR A 432 17.29 20.56 -7.37
N LEU A 433 17.14 21.00 -6.11
CA LEU A 433 17.04 20.11 -4.94
C LEU A 433 15.88 19.14 -5.10
N ARG A 434 14.73 19.60 -5.61
CA ARG A 434 13.58 18.74 -5.92
C ARG A 434 13.87 17.69 -6.98
N SER A 435 14.66 18.04 -8.00
CA SER A 435 15.04 17.06 -9.05
C SER A 435 15.96 15.97 -8.51
N MET A 436 16.77 16.30 -7.52
CA MET A 436 17.73 15.38 -6.89
C MET A 436 17.06 14.42 -5.88
N ASP A 437 16.10 14.92 -5.10
CA ASP A 437 15.40 14.15 -4.07
C ASP A 437 13.90 14.48 -4.08
N LYS A 438 13.19 13.92 -5.04
CA LYS A 438 11.76 14.21 -5.21
C LYS A 438 10.89 13.70 -4.05
N ILE A 439 11.32 12.65 -3.35
CA ILE A 439 10.54 12.13 -2.22
C ILE A 439 10.74 12.93 -0.95
N GLY A 440 11.99 13.31 -0.66
CA GLY A 440 12.36 14.04 0.56
C GLY A 440 12.21 15.56 0.44
N TYR A 441 12.23 16.09 -0.79
CA TYR A 441 12.11 17.53 -1.00
C TYR A 441 10.76 18.04 -0.48
N ARG A 442 10.83 19.01 0.44
CA ARG A 442 9.67 19.72 0.96
C ARG A 442 9.56 21.09 0.29
N TYR A 443 8.42 21.41 -0.26
CA TYR A 443 8.15 22.74 -0.76
C TYR A 443 8.22 23.77 0.37
N PRO A 444 8.75 24.99 0.14
CA PRO A 444 8.72 26.05 1.14
C PRO A 444 7.29 26.28 1.65
N ARG A 445 7.09 26.15 2.95
CA ARG A 445 5.77 26.18 3.62
C ARG A 445 4.76 25.15 3.11
N GLY A 446 5.22 24.13 2.40
CA GLY A 446 4.40 23.08 1.84
C GLY A 446 4.76 21.68 2.35
N GLU A 447 4.43 20.68 1.56
CA GLU A 447 4.60 19.27 1.88
C GLU A 447 5.72 18.61 1.06
N SER A 448 6.24 17.51 1.58
CA SER A 448 7.02 16.51 0.87
C SER A 448 6.18 15.24 0.65
N TYR A 449 6.67 14.30 -0.15
CA TYR A 449 6.03 12.98 -0.27
C TYR A 449 6.01 12.22 1.06
N PHE A 450 6.97 12.44 1.96
CA PHE A 450 6.91 11.84 3.31
C PHE A 450 5.75 12.37 4.15
N ASP A 451 5.37 13.65 3.98
CA ASP A 451 4.17 14.18 4.64
C ASP A 451 2.90 13.54 4.06
N LEU A 452 2.87 13.34 2.74
CA LEU A 452 1.78 12.62 2.10
C LEU A 452 1.66 11.18 2.63
N ILE A 453 2.78 10.44 2.73
CA ILE A 453 2.80 9.09 3.30
C ILE A 453 2.24 9.11 4.72
N SER A 454 2.67 10.05 5.55
CA SER A 454 2.21 10.15 6.95
C SER A 454 0.70 10.39 7.06
N ARG A 455 0.14 11.30 6.23
CA ARG A 455 -1.31 11.59 6.29
C ARG A 455 -2.16 10.55 5.56
N LEU A 456 -1.57 9.77 4.66
CA LEU A 456 -2.25 8.71 3.92
C LEU A 456 -2.48 7.44 4.76
N GLU A 457 -1.64 7.19 5.77
CA GLU A 457 -1.66 5.97 6.58
C GLU A 457 -3.06 5.62 7.14
N PRO A 458 -3.83 6.54 7.77
CA PRO A 458 -5.17 6.23 8.26
C PRO A 458 -6.14 5.82 7.14
N CYS A 459 -6.06 6.45 5.97
CA CYS A 459 -6.90 6.09 4.83
C CYS A 459 -6.58 4.69 4.31
N ILE A 460 -5.30 4.32 4.27
CA ILE A 460 -4.90 2.97 3.87
C ILE A 460 -5.40 1.93 4.87
N GLN A 461 -5.32 2.21 6.18
CA GLN A 461 -5.87 1.30 7.19
C GLN A 461 -7.39 1.13 7.04
N GLU A 462 -8.11 2.20 6.76
CA GLU A 462 -9.55 2.12 6.48
C GLU A 462 -9.83 1.34 5.19
N MET A 463 -9.08 1.57 4.13
CA MET A 463 -9.20 0.83 2.86
C MET A 463 -8.95 -0.68 3.04
N GLU A 464 -7.95 -1.06 3.84
CA GLU A 464 -7.63 -2.47 4.13
C GLU A 464 -8.74 -3.17 4.95
N SER A 465 -9.64 -2.42 5.59
CA SER A 465 -10.78 -2.95 6.34
C SER A 465 -12.00 -3.25 5.48
N TYR A 466 -12.03 -2.77 4.24
CA TYR A 466 -13.17 -2.92 3.37
C TYR A 466 -13.24 -4.31 2.74
N THR A 467 -14.46 -4.76 2.55
CA THR A 467 -14.80 -5.95 1.75
C THR A 467 -15.48 -5.55 0.44
N GLU A 468 -16.00 -4.33 0.40
CA GLU A 468 -16.68 -3.74 -0.75
C GLU A 468 -15.69 -3.04 -1.68
N PRO A 469 -15.96 -2.98 -2.99
CA PRO A 469 -15.21 -2.15 -3.91
C PRO A 469 -15.20 -0.68 -3.48
N VAL A 470 -14.07 0.01 -3.73
CA VAL A 470 -13.94 1.44 -3.49
C VAL A 470 -13.41 2.16 -4.72
N LEU A 471 -14.10 3.23 -5.12
CA LEU A 471 -13.63 4.18 -6.13
C LEU A 471 -12.96 5.38 -5.43
N ILE A 472 -11.72 5.65 -5.76
CA ILE A 472 -10.92 6.75 -5.20
C ILE A 472 -10.64 7.77 -6.29
N VAL A 473 -11.27 8.94 -6.21
CA VAL A 473 -11.03 10.07 -7.10
C VAL A 473 -10.08 11.05 -6.41
N SER A 474 -8.84 11.09 -6.87
CA SER A 474 -7.78 11.86 -6.22
C SER A 474 -6.78 12.45 -7.23
N HIS A 475 -5.53 12.61 -6.86
CA HIS A 475 -4.51 13.39 -7.53
C HIS A 475 -3.28 12.54 -7.82
N GLN A 476 -2.42 13.06 -8.70
CA GLN A 476 -1.25 12.37 -9.21
C GLN A 476 -0.31 11.84 -8.11
N ALA A 477 0.07 12.69 -7.13
CA ALA A 477 1.03 12.28 -6.10
C ALA A 477 0.44 11.23 -5.17
N ILE A 478 -0.82 11.39 -4.76
CA ILE A 478 -1.52 10.45 -3.89
C ILE A 478 -1.75 9.10 -4.58
N LEU A 479 -2.21 9.13 -5.83
CA LEU A 479 -2.48 7.90 -6.59
C LEU A 479 -1.20 7.08 -6.80
N ARG A 480 -0.06 7.73 -7.03
CA ARG A 480 1.25 7.07 -7.07
C ARG A 480 1.59 6.36 -5.77
N LEU A 481 1.34 7.01 -4.64
CA LEU A 481 1.61 6.43 -3.31
C LEU A 481 0.67 5.25 -3.01
N ILE A 482 -0.64 5.40 -3.27
CA ILE A 482 -1.61 4.31 -3.09
C ILE A 482 -1.23 3.12 -3.98
N PHE A 483 -0.92 3.39 -5.24
CA PHE A 483 -0.54 2.36 -6.19
C PHE A 483 0.77 1.66 -5.81
N ALA A 484 1.80 2.43 -5.41
CA ALA A 484 3.06 1.86 -4.94
C ALA A 484 2.85 0.98 -3.70
N TYR A 485 1.98 1.41 -2.78
CA TYR A 485 1.60 0.59 -1.63
C TYR A 485 0.92 -0.71 -2.07
N LEU A 486 -0.10 -0.64 -2.94
CA LEU A 486 -0.88 -1.80 -3.37
C LEU A 486 -0.05 -2.83 -4.16
N THR A 487 0.91 -2.37 -4.95
CA THR A 487 1.78 -3.21 -5.77
C THR A 487 3.06 -3.66 -5.06
N GLY A 488 3.27 -3.23 -3.80
CA GLY A 488 4.48 -3.57 -3.03
C GLY A 488 5.74 -2.87 -3.53
N CYS A 489 5.61 -1.88 -4.42
CA CYS A 489 6.72 -1.07 -4.90
C CYS A 489 7.34 -0.26 -3.75
N ALA A 490 8.65 -0.08 -3.79
CA ALA A 490 9.33 0.74 -2.79
C ALA A 490 8.81 2.20 -2.83
N ARG A 491 8.51 2.77 -1.67
CA ARG A 491 7.94 4.12 -1.55
C ARG A 491 8.84 5.20 -2.17
N GLU A 492 10.15 4.96 -2.17
CA GLU A 492 11.16 5.83 -2.76
C GLU A 492 11.02 5.96 -4.27
N ARG A 493 10.47 4.94 -4.93
CA ARG A 493 10.19 4.93 -6.38
C ARG A 493 8.86 5.59 -6.74
N ALA A 494 7.91 5.71 -5.80
CA ALA A 494 6.58 6.25 -6.06
C ALA A 494 6.59 7.62 -6.77
N PRO A 495 7.44 8.61 -6.40
CA PRO A 495 7.46 9.91 -7.09
C PRO A 495 7.89 9.83 -8.56
N GLY A 496 8.65 8.79 -8.94
CA GLY A 496 9.14 8.54 -10.31
C GLY A 496 8.24 7.65 -11.15
N MET A 497 7.17 7.07 -10.57
CA MET A 497 6.26 6.20 -11.31
C MET A 497 5.57 6.93 -12.45
N ASN A 498 5.11 6.15 -13.43
CA ASN A 498 4.34 6.65 -14.55
C ASN A 498 3.15 7.51 -14.11
N THR A 499 2.78 8.43 -14.97
CA THR A 499 1.68 9.35 -14.71
C THR A 499 0.35 8.62 -14.79
N PHE A 500 -0.47 8.75 -13.76
CA PHE A 500 -1.88 8.40 -13.85
C PHE A 500 -2.53 9.34 -14.87
N SER A 501 -2.88 8.79 -16.02
CA SER A 501 -3.50 9.55 -17.09
C SER A 501 -4.86 10.06 -16.65
N GLN A 502 -5.21 11.27 -17.08
CA GLN A 502 -6.58 11.76 -16.96
C GLN A 502 -7.49 10.92 -17.86
N ASN A 503 -8.76 10.81 -17.48
CA ASN A 503 -9.78 10.08 -18.22
C ASN A 503 -9.52 8.56 -18.31
N VAL A 504 -8.71 8.01 -17.39
CA VAL A 504 -8.44 6.58 -17.24
C VAL A 504 -8.79 6.15 -15.83
N ILE A 505 -9.49 5.03 -15.71
CA ILE A 505 -9.82 4.40 -14.43
C ILE A 505 -9.00 3.13 -14.31
N TYR A 506 -8.23 3.01 -13.24
CA TYR A 506 -7.38 1.86 -12.97
C TYR A 506 -8.06 0.93 -11.97
N GLU A 507 -8.46 -0.24 -12.41
CA GLU A 507 -9.02 -1.30 -11.58
C GLU A 507 -7.89 -2.20 -11.08
N ILE A 508 -7.80 -2.36 -9.76
CA ILE A 508 -6.82 -3.21 -9.08
C ILE A 508 -7.58 -4.27 -8.30
N THR A 509 -7.36 -5.53 -8.63
CA THR A 509 -7.95 -6.65 -7.89
C THR A 509 -6.95 -7.14 -6.86
N LEU A 510 -7.26 -6.93 -5.57
CA LEU A 510 -6.45 -7.46 -4.47
C LEU A 510 -6.95 -8.85 -4.10
N ASP A 511 -6.30 -9.87 -4.61
CA ASP A 511 -6.52 -11.24 -4.19
C ASP A 511 -5.22 -11.88 -3.65
N ALA A 512 -5.34 -13.02 -3.01
CA ALA A 512 -4.19 -13.73 -2.43
C ALA A 512 -3.14 -14.18 -3.47
N SER A 513 -3.45 -14.14 -4.77
CA SER A 513 -2.52 -14.47 -5.86
C SER A 513 -1.66 -13.28 -6.28
N CYS A 514 -2.15 -12.05 -6.06
CA CYS A 514 -1.46 -10.81 -6.40
C CYS A 514 -0.40 -10.41 -5.37
N GLU A 515 -0.49 -10.95 -4.16
CA GLU A 515 0.37 -10.55 -3.03
C GLU A 515 1.83 -11.03 -3.15
N ASP A 516 2.11 -12.00 -4.04
CA ASP A 516 3.47 -12.46 -4.32
C ASP A 516 4.20 -11.61 -5.40
N LEU A 517 3.46 -10.76 -6.09
CA LEU A 517 3.98 -9.99 -7.22
C LEU A 517 4.46 -8.63 -6.73
N ILE A 518 5.68 -8.57 -6.21
CA ILE A 518 6.38 -7.30 -6.02
C ILE A 518 6.76 -6.80 -7.42
N THR A 519 6.18 -5.69 -7.83
CA THR A 519 6.53 -5.07 -9.11
C THR A 519 7.79 -4.23 -8.91
N GLU A 520 8.93 -4.73 -9.38
CA GLU A 520 10.17 -3.95 -9.43
C GLU A 520 10.17 -2.94 -10.59
N ASP A 521 9.38 -3.21 -11.62
CA ASP A 521 9.23 -2.34 -12.78
C ASP A 521 8.15 -1.28 -12.51
N VAL A 522 8.58 -0.04 -12.30
CA VAL A 522 7.70 1.11 -12.05
C VAL A 522 7.00 1.63 -13.31
N ASP A 523 7.43 1.18 -14.47
CA ASP A 523 6.95 1.64 -15.77
C ASP A 523 5.91 0.70 -16.39
N ARG A 524 5.70 -0.47 -15.79
CA ARG A 524 4.75 -1.47 -16.29
C ARG A 524 3.69 -1.80 -15.25
N PHE A 525 2.42 -1.69 -15.63
CA PHE A 525 1.33 -2.13 -14.77
C PHE A 525 1.31 -3.66 -14.66
N PRO A 526 1.20 -4.22 -13.45
CA PRO A 526 1.03 -5.66 -13.26
C PRO A 526 -0.22 -6.19 -13.96
N SER A 527 -0.24 -7.48 -14.29
CA SER A 527 -1.36 -8.12 -15.01
C SER A 527 -2.71 -8.10 -14.25
N TYR A 528 -2.68 -7.85 -12.94
CA TYR A 528 -3.88 -7.69 -12.11
C TYR A 528 -4.41 -6.25 -12.06
N VAL A 529 -3.79 -5.33 -12.80
CA VAL A 529 -4.25 -3.96 -12.99
C VAL A 529 -4.86 -3.84 -14.38
N VAL A 530 -6.12 -3.43 -14.45
CA VAL A 530 -6.83 -3.18 -15.69
C VAL A 530 -7.04 -1.69 -15.84
N ALA A 531 -6.66 -1.11 -16.97
CA ALA A 531 -6.91 0.28 -17.29
C ALA A 531 -8.13 0.41 -18.22
N HIS A 532 -9.14 1.14 -17.77
CA HIS A 532 -10.30 1.52 -18.56
C HIS A 532 -10.06 2.92 -19.14
N ASP A 533 -9.74 2.99 -20.43
CA ASP A 533 -9.31 4.22 -21.10
C ASP A 533 -10.49 4.90 -21.82
N PHE A 534 -10.83 6.10 -21.41
CA PHE A 534 -11.91 6.89 -21.98
C PHE A 534 -11.44 8.18 -22.66
N ARG A 535 -10.14 8.32 -22.97
CA ARG A 535 -9.59 9.56 -23.54
C ARG A 535 -10.27 9.98 -24.83
N ASP A 536 -10.49 9.04 -25.75
CA ASP A 536 -11.14 9.33 -27.03
C ASP A 536 -12.63 9.63 -26.86
N ALA A 537 -13.33 8.89 -25.99
CA ALA A 537 -14.74 9.13 -25.67
C ALA A 537 -14.94 10.51 -25.02
N VAL A 538 -14.06 10.90 -24.10
CA VAL A 538 -14.08 12.23 -23.47
C VAL A 538 -13.84 13.33 -24.48
N ALA A 539 -12.88 13.15 -25.39
CA ALA A 539 -12.62 14.14 -26.44
C ALA A 539 -13.81 14.32 -27.36
N ALA A 540 -14.49 13.23 -27.73
CA ALA A 540 -15.69 13.28 -28.55
C ALA A 540 -16.89 13.93 -27.80
N LEU A 541 -17.10 13.55 -26.54
CA LEU A 541 -18.21 14.08 -25.75
C LEU A 541 -18.04 15.56 -25.37
N ALA A 542 -16.81 16.02 -25.19
CA ALA A 542 -16.52 17.40 -24.75
C ALA A 542 -16.94 18.49 -25.75
N VAL A 543 -17.18 18.14 -27.01
CA VAL A 543 -17.60 19.05 -28.09
C VAL A 543 -19.11 18.96 -28.39
N VAL A 544 -19.84 18.11 -27.70
CA VAL A 544 -21.29 17.95 -27.85
C VAL A 544 -21.98 18.94 -26.91
N ASP A 545 -22.73 19.89 -27.45
CA ASP A 545 -23.43 20.92 -26.66
C ASP A 545 -24.86 20.51 -26.28
N ASP A 546 -25.53 19.68 -27.09
CA ASP A 546 -26.91 19.24 -26.86
C ASP A 546 -26.95 18.23 -25.68
N PRO A 547 -27.68 18.54 -24.59
CA PRO A 547 -27.81 17.64 -23.43
C PRO A 547 -28.38 16.26 -23.75
N ASP A 548 -29.33 16.18 -24.72
CA ASP A 548 -29.93 14.90 -25.09
C ASP A 548 -29.00 14.04 -25.93
N GLU A 549 -28.19 14.66 -26.78
CA GLU A 549 -27.15 13.99 -27.52
C GLU A 549 -26.04 13.49 -26.59
N ARG A 550 -25.64 14.30 -25.59
CA ARG A 550 -24.69 13.89 -24.55
C ARG A 550 -25.19 12.67 -23.78
N ARG A 551 -26.45 12.69 -23.31
CA ARG A 551 -27.06 11.55 -22.61
C ARG A 551 -27.06 10.29 -23.46
N ARG A 552 -27.42 10.40 -24.75
CA ARG A 552 -27.38 9.28 -25.70
C ARG A 552 -25.96 8.76 -25.91
N PHE A 553 -25.00 9.64 -26.10
CA PHE A 553 -23.59 9.26 -26.26
C PHE A 553 -23.09 8.46 -25.05
N VAL A 554 -23.29 8.98 -23.85
CA VAL A 554 -22.85 8.30 -22.60
C VAL A 554 -23.57 6.96 -22.45
N ARG A 555 -24.87 6.87 -22.76
CA ARG A 555 -25.64 5.62 -22.70
C ARG A 555 -25.14 4.56 -23.68
N ASP A 556 -24.81 4.96 -24.90
CA ASP A 556 -24.42 4.03 -25.96
C ASP A 556 -22.92 3.67 -25.94
N LEU A 557 -22.13 4.33 -25.09
CA LEU A 557 -20.70 4.08 -24.93
C LEU A 557 -20.44 2.68 -24.38
N GLY A 558 -19.61 1.91 -25.05
CA GLY A 558 -19.10 0.64 -24.53
C GLY A 558 -18.17 0.88 -23.33
N LEU A 559 -18.51 0.30 -22.16
CA LEU A 559 -17.71 0.43 -20.95
C LEU A 559 -16.71 -0.73 -20.75
N ASP A 560 -16.58 -1.62 -21.73
CA ASP A 560 -15.63 -2.74 -21.64
C ASP A 560 -14.20 -2.23 -21.88
N ALA A 561 -13.30 -2.71 -21.02
CA ALA A 561 -11.90 -2.30 -21.04
C ALA A 561 -11.28 -2.45 -22.43
N ALA A 562 -10.87 -1.35 -23.03
CA ALA A 562 -9.80 -1.42 -24.01
C ALA A 562 -8.55 -1.85 -23.21
N ARG A 563 -8.06 -3.08 -23.44
CA ARG A 563 -6.79 -3.53 -22.85
C ARG A 563 -5.75 -2.49 -23.28
N ALA A 564 -5.15 -1.84 -22.31
CA ALA A 564 -4.02 -0.97 -22.58
C ALA A 564 -3.01 -1.78 -23.39
N SER A 565 -2.84 -1.41 -24.65
CA SER A 565 -1.74 -1.91 -25.46
C SER A 565 -0.47 -1.50 -24.75
N SER A 566 0.29 -2.49 -24.33
CA SER A 566 1.57 -2.47 -23.63
C SER A 566 2.59 -1.48 -24.18
#